data_c2a5b42c3330c0555deb71c8c1e0e359
#
_entry.id   c2a5b42c3330c0555deb71c8c1e0e359
#
_cell.length_a   1.000
_cell.length_b   1.000
_cell.length_c   1.000
_cell.angle_alpha   90.00
_cell.angle_beta   90.00
_cell.angle_gamma   90.00
#
_symmetry.space_group_name_H-M   'P 1'
#
loop_
_entity.id
_entity.type
_entity.pdbx_description
1 polymer ?
#
loop_
_entity_poly.entity_id
_entity_poly.type
_entity_poly.pdbx_seq_one_letter_code
_entity_poly.pdbx_strand_id
1 'polypeptide(L)'
;MKKTIIFILFIFLYATGNALAIEISWMHVQHREYGNGNAAIRLGFGLVDDSGNYLTDNRNVKDVKLYDPNKKEVKMSEVTFDSVKEIFGTYDDKNSQWFYSKTWQYDSWFYAEIKETLIQGIYWLKVTTTDGKVAERTYAFNQRIELPVIDSGSIQLQPDLHGNLIWTWNIPMELGRLALNHKTRARASIDIFKDEKNVGYFSITLPVHLGYVFIPGDVIQLINQKGDRFEMKIQLETRDKNDRTYSKPFIINDMLPTVAK
;
A
#
# COMPACT_ATOMS: atom_id res chain seq x y z
N MET A 1 22.64 -18.73 53.10
CA MET A 1 23.17 -18.48 51.74
C MET A 1 22.26 -18.99 50.58
N LYS A 2 21.41 -20.02 50.74
CA LYS A 2 20.58 -20.52 49.64
C LYS A 2 19.37 -19.63 49.24
N LYS A 3 18.87 -18.75 50.12
CA LYS A 3 17.70 -17.88 49.82
C LYS A 3 18.06 -16.64 48.99
N THR A 4 19.29 -16.15 49.06
CA THR A 4 19.75 -14.95 48.34
C THR A 4 19.96 -15.25 46.83
N ILE A 5 20.35 -16.48 46.48
CA ILE A 5 20.60 -16.88 45.11
C ILE A 5 19.29 -16.99 44.30
N ILE A 6 18.20 -17.44 44.96
CA ILE A 6 16.88 -17.56 44.31
C ILE A 6 16.31 -16.16 43.96
N PHE A 7 16.54 -15.16 44.80
CA PHE A 7 16.07 -13.81 44.59
C PHE A 7 16.82 -13.10 43.43
N ILE A 8 18.11 -13.34 43.29
CA ILE A 8 18.88 -12.82 42.15
C ILE A 8 18.47 -13.50 40.82
N LEU A 9 18.18 -14.80 40.86
CA LEU A 9 17.72 -15.50 39.68
C LEU A 9 16.34 -15.02 39.24
N PHE A 10 15.43 -14.67 40.15
CA PHE A 10 14.13 -14.08 39.82
C PHE A 10 14.25 -12.65 39.28
N ILE A 11 15.17 -11.84 39.76
CA ILE A 11 15.44 -10.48 39.23
C ILE A 11 16.04 -10.58 37.83
N PHE A 12 16.91 -11.53 37.56
CA PHE A 12 17.42 -11.76 36.19
C PHE A 12 16.34 -12.29 35.22
N LEU A 13 15.42 -13.12 35.67
CA LEU A 13 14.28 -13.58 34.87
C LEU A 13 13.25 -12.45 34.61
N TYR A 14 13.08 -11.52 35.53
CA TYR A 14 12.23 -10.33 35.32
C TYR A 14 12.89 -9.24 34.46
N ALA A 15 14.21 -9.14 34.48
CA ALA A 15 14.95 -8.17 33.67
C ALA A 15 15.12 -8.60 32.18
N THR A 16 14.90 -9.87 31.85
CA THR A 16 14.97 -10.36 30.46
C THR A 16 13.62 -10.34 29.74
N GLY A 17 12.55 -9.87 30.40
CA GLY A 17 11.20 -10.04 29.89
C GLY A 17 10.49 -8.76 29.49
N ASN A 18 11.04 -7.91 28.66
CA ASN A 18 10.25 -6.98 27.84
C ASN A 18 11.11 -6.43 26.69
N ALA A 19 11.77 -7.30 25.97
CA ALA A 19 12.20 -6.92 24.64
C ALA A 19 10.92 -6.79 23.83
N LEU A 20 10.44 -5.55 23.64
CA LEU A 20 9.30 -5.25 22.78
C LEU A 20 9.43 -6.06 21.49
N ALA A 21 8.50 -6.97 21.23
CA ALA A 21 8.52 -7.77 20.01
C ALA A 21 8.28 -6.84 18.81
N ILE A 22 8.81 -7.19 17.67
CA ILE A 22 8.41 -6.59 16.40
C ILE A 22 7.72 -7.66 15.56
N GLU A 23 6.77 -7.23 14.73
CA GLU A 23 6.07 -8.12 13.82
C GLU A 23 6.03 -7.50 12.42
N ILE A 24 6.13 -8.36 11.40
CA ILE A 24 5.82 -7.98 10.04
C ILE A 24 4.30 -8.10 9.88
N SER A 25 3.59 -6.99 9.97
CA SER A 25 2.12 -6.94 9.94
C SER A 25 1.55 -7.40 8.60
N TRP A 26 2.24 -7.05 7.51
CA TRP A 26 1.92 -7.52 6.17
C TRP A 26 3.19 -7.57 5.31
N MET A 27 3.14 -8.38 4.27
CA MET A 27 4.20 -8.53 3.28
C MET A 27 3.58 -8.88 1.94
N HIS A 28 4.18 -8.40 0.86
CA HIS A 28 3.91 -8.88 -0.49
C HIS A 28 5.13 -8.75 -1.40
N VAL A 29 5.22 -9.65 -2.35
CA VAL A 29 6.17 -9.63 -3.46
C VAL A 29 5.35 -9.46 -4.73
N GLN A 30 5.66 -8.47 -5.57
CA GLN A 30 4.75 -8.03 -6.62
C GLN A 30 5.45 -7.74 -7.92
N HIS A 31 4.81 -8.12 -9.03
CA HIS A 31 5.03 -7.48 -10.32
C HIS A 31 4.20 -6.19 -10.39
N ARG A 32 4.83 -5.12 -10.85
CA ARG A 32 4.19 -3.83 -11.08
C ARG A 32 4.45 -3.37 -12.50
N GLU A 33 3.40 -3.01 -13.19
CA GLU A 33 3.48 -2.37 -14.51
C GLU A 33 2.88 -0.97 -14.45
N TYR A 34 3.52 -0.04 -15.12
CA TYR A 34 3.11 1.35 -15.13
C TYR A 34 2.71 1.75 -16.55
N GLY A 35 1.68 2.58 -16.68
CA GLY A 35 1.16 3.05 -17.95
C GLY A 35 2.15 3.84 -18.84
N ASN A 36 3.34 4.14 -18.30
CA ASN A 36 4.45 4.70 -19.07
C ASN A 36 5.37 3.65 -19.72
N GLY A 37 5.02 2.36 -19.62
CA GLY A 37 5.79 1.24 -20.15
C GLY A 37 6.88 0.70 -19.21
N ASN A 38 7.05 1.30 -18.04
CA ASN A 38 7.99 0.78 -17.04
C ASN A 38 7.40 -0.42 -16.31
N ALA A 39 8.27 -1.33 -15.89
CA ALA A 39 7.91 -2.43 -15.01
C ALA A 39 8.92 -2.54 -13.87
N ALA A 40 8.46 -3.02 -12.73
CA ALA A 40 9.31 -3.29 -11.57
C ALA A 40 8.82 -4.52 -10.81
N ILE A 41 9.74 -5.19 -10.13
CA ILE A 41 9.41 -6.21 -9.15
C ILE A 41 9.72 -5.63 -7.78
N ARG A 42 8.77 -5.65 -6.86
CA ARG A 42 8.93 -5.02 -5.55
C ARG A 42 8.58 -5.96 -4.41
N LEU A 43 9.41 -5.92 -3.37
CA LEU A 43 9.03 -6.29 -2.02
C LEU A 43 8.37 -5.09 -1.36
N GLY A 44 7.25 -5.29 -0.66
CA GLY A 44 6.64 -4.32 0.24
C GLY A 44 6.28 -5.00 1.55
N PHE A 45 6.46 -4.31 2.69
CA PHE A 45 6.09 -4.83 4.00
C PHE A 45 5.87 -3.71 5.02
N GLY A 46 5.06 -4.01 6.04
CA GLY A 46 4.84 -3.15 7.19
C GLY A 46 5.39 -3.79 8.46
N LEU A 47 5.97 -2.98 9.34
CA LEU A 47 6.43 -3.41 10.66
C LEU A 47 5.58 -2.75 11.74
N VAL A 48 5.22 -3.52 12.75
CA VAL A 48 4.53 -3.01 13.94
C VAL A 48 5.28 -3.43 15.20
N ASP A 49 5.15 -2.61 16.24
CA ASP A 49 5.57 -2.95 17.59
C ASP A 49 4.57 -3.91 18.27
N ASP A 50 4.88 -4.35 19.46
CA ASP A 50 4.02 -5.23 20.27
C ASP A 50 2.70 -4.58 20.74
N SER A 51 2.57 -3.26 20.60
CA SER A 51 1.31 -2.53 20.80
C SER A 51 0.49 -2.43 19.51
N GLY A 52 1.00 -2.95 18.39
CA GLY A 52 0.37 -2.90 17.08
C GLY A 52 0.54 -1.56 16.34
N ASN A 53 1.39 -0.66 16.84
CA ASN A 53 1.67 0.60 16.16
C ASN A 53 2.69 0.39 15.05
N TYR A 54 2.44 0.99 13.88
CA TYR A 54 3.41 0.98 12.79
C TYR A 54 4.70 1.69 13.18
N LEU A 55 5.83 1.09 12.84
CA LEU A 55 7.12 1.76 12.94
C LEU A 55 7.17 2.88 11.89
N THR A 56 7.43 4.10 12.36
CA THR A 56 7.44 5.32 11.55
C THR A 56 8.84 5.83 11.23
N ASP A 57 9.86 5.00 11.49
CA ASP A 57 11.26 5.37 11.35
C ASP A 57 12.10 4.19 10.84
N ASN A 58 12.85 4.40 9.76
CA ASN A 58 13.74 3.40 9.19
C ASN A 58 15.01 3.17 10.03
N ARG A 59 15.38 4.09 10.94
CA ARG A 59 16.56 3.96 11.81
C ARG A 59 16.51 2.72 12.69
N ASN A 60 15.33 2.17 12.90
CA ASN A 60 15.15 0.95 13.67
C ASN A 60 15.41 -0.34 12.89
N VAL A 61 15.58 -0.27 11.57
CA VAL A 61 15.85 -1.43 10.71
C VAL A 61 17.34 -1.49 10.39
N LYS A 62 18.00 -2.59 10.78
CA LYS A 62 19.41 -2.85 10.55
C LYS A 62 19.66 -3.65 9.27
N ASP A 63 18.84 -4.67 9.03
CA ASP A 63 19.03 -5.61 7.94
C ASP A 63 17.68 -6.19 7.49
N VAL A 64 17.51 -6.37 6.16
CA VAL A 64 16.33 -6.98 5.55
C VAL A 64 16.79 -7.99 4.51
N LYS A 65 16.38 -9.23 4.69
CA LYS A 65 16.70 -10.33 3.77
C LYS A 65 15.43 -11.01 3.29
N LEU A 66 15.34 -11.18 1.99
CA LEU A 66 14.29 -11.96 1.35
C LEU A 66 14.91 -13.24 0.80
N TYR A 67 14.29 -14.37 1.05
CA TYR A 67 14.69 -15.67 0.52
C TYR A 67 13.63 -16.20 -0.43
N ASP A 68 14.06 -16.77 -1.54
CA ASP A 68 13.22 -17.41 -2.53
C ASP A 68 12.72 -18.79 -2.06
N PRO A 69 11.83 -19.48 -2.80
CA PRO A 69 11.37 -20.82 -2.49
C PRO A 69 12.49 -21.87 -2.36
N ASN A 70 13.65 -21.63 -2.98
CA ASN A 70 14.83 -22.49 -2.88
C ASN A 70 15.76 -22.11 -1.72
N LYS A 71 15.32 -21.17 -0.83
CA LYS A 71 16.10 -20.63 0.30
C LYS A 71 17.35 -19.84 -0.12
N LYS A 72 17.43 -19.41 -1.36
CA LYS A 72 18.47 -18.51 -1.85
C LYS A 72 18.10 -17.08 -1.49
N GLU A 73 19.07 -16.29 -1.04
CA GLU A 73 18.87 -14.86 -0.78
C GLU A 73 18.63 -14.12 -2.11
N VAL A 74 17.53 -13.37 -2.16
CA VAL A 74 17.08 -12.59 -3.32
C VAL A 74 17.83 -11.28 -3.38
N LYS A 75 18.37 -10.92 -4.54
CA LYS A 75 19.03 -9.64 -4.74
C LYS A 75 18.02 -8.49 -4.80
N MET A 76 18.18 -7.51 -3.93
CA MET A 76 17.32 -6.34 -3.84
C MET A 76 18.13 -5.03 -3.89
N SER A 77 17.44 -3.92 -4.17
CA SER A 77 17.97 -2.59 -3.87
C SER A 77 18.04 -2.37 -2.36
N GLU A 78 18.66 -1.29 -1.95
CA GLU A 78 18.51 -0.79 -0.59
C GLU A 78 17.02 -0.63 -0.24
N VAL A 79 16.67 -0.96 1.01
CA VAL A 79 15.31 -0.85 1.51
C VAL A 79 15.01 0.62 1.81
N THR A 80 13.94 1.12 1.22
CA THR A 80 13.44 2.47 1.43
C THR A 80 12.26 2.43 2.37
N PHE A 81 12.22 3.36 3.29
CA PHE A 81 11.05 3.63 4.13
C PHE A 81 10.25 4.79 3.53
N ASP A 82 8.94 4.67 3.56
CA ASP A 82 8.03 5.73 3.18
C ASP A 82 6.90 5.85 4.20
N SER A 83 6.42 7.06 4.41
CA SER A 83 5.32 7.35 5.31
C SER A 83 4.53 8.53 4.79
N VAL A 84 3.24 8.34 4.61
CA VAL A 84 2.35 9.37 4.07
C VAL A 84 1.08 9.47 4.89
N LYS A 85 0.48 10.65 4.93
CA LYS A 85 -0.86 10.81 5.48
C LYS A 85 -1.89 10.40 4.43
N GLU A 86 -2.76 9.48 4.79
CA GLU A 86 -3.77 8.94 3.90
C GLU A 86 -5.18 9.22 4.40
N ILE A 87 -6.09 9.57 3.47
CA ILE A 87 -7.53 9.37 3.59
C ILE A 87 -7.87 8.17 2.73
N PHE A 88 -8.48 7.16 3.31
CA PHE A 88 -8.86 5.98 2.57
C PHE A 88 -10.38 5.82 2.49
N GLY A 89 -10.82 5.12 1.44
CA GLY A 89 -12.20 4.74 1.25
C GLY A 89 -12.33 3.28 0.80
N THR A 90 -13.55 2.80 0.90
CA THR A 90 -13.93 1.48 0.38
C THR A 90 -15.36 1.52 -0.14
N TYR A 91 -15.65 0.65 -1.08
CA TYR A 91 -17.01 0.41 -1.55
C TYR A 91 -17.53 -0.90 -0.99
N ASP A 92 -18.68 -0.84 -0.33
CA ASP A 92 -19.40 -2.03 0.11
C ASP A 92 -20.33 -2.51 -1.02
N ASP A 93 -19.92 -3.56 -1.70
CA ASP A 93 -20.64 -4.14 -2.84
C ASP A 93 -22.02 -4.70 -2.46
N LYS A 94 -22.18 -5.14 -1.20
CA LYS A 94 -23.45 -5.71 -0.72
C LYS A 94 -24.53 -4.65 -0.53
N ASN A 95 -24.13 -3.49 -0.03
CA ASN A 95 -25.05 -2.40 0.28
C ASN A 95 -24.99 -1.26 -0.73
N SER A 96 -24.13 -1.37 -1.76
CA SER A 96 -23.88 -0.34 -2.78
C SER A 96 -23.54 1.02 -2.15
N GLN A 97 -22.68 1.01 -1.12
CA GLN A 97 -22.34 2.19 -0.33
C GLN A 97 -20.86 2.50 -0.35
N TRP A 98 -20.56 3.79 -0.36
CA TRP A 98 -19.21 4.34 -0.25
C TRP A 98 -18.93 4.72 1.20
N PHE A 99 -17.78 4.29 1.71
CA PHE A 99 -17.29 4.65 3.05
C PHE A 99 -15.96 5.37 2.91
N TYR A 100 -15.78 6.44 3.68
CA TYR A 100 -14.57 7.25 3.68
C TYR A 100 -14.12 7.53 5.10
N SER A 101 -12.80 7.42 5.32
CA SER A 101 -12.18 8.03 6.49
C SER A 101 -12.32 9.55 6.38
N LYS A 102 -12.73 10.22 7.47
CA LYS A 102 -12.81 11.68 7.54
C LYS A 102 -11.61 12.30 8.26
N THR A 103 -10.62 11.49 8.56
CA THR A 103 -9.40 11.91 9.25
C THR A 103 -8.19 11.39 8.53
N TRP A 104 -7.13 12.20 8.50
CA TRP A 104 -5.84 11.80 7.99
C TRP A 104 -5.20 10.79 8.92
N GLN A 105 -4.85 9.63 8.41
CA GLN A 105 -4.12 8.58 9.12
C GLN A 105 -2.72 8.44 8.52
N TYR A 106 -1.75 8.00 9.32
CA TYR A 106 -0.43 7.66 8.79
C TYR A 106 -0.48 6.23 8.23
N ASP A 107 -0.05 6.08 6.98
CA ASP A 107 0.35 4.80 6.40
C ASP A 107 1.87 4.79 6.26
N SER A 108 2.50 3.72 6.69
CA SER A 108 3.95 3.60 6.72
C SER A 108 4.36 2.22 6.22
N TRP A 109 5.34 2.19 5.33
CA TRP A 109 5.80 0.93 4.74
C TRP A 109 7.27 0.98 4.36
N PHE A 110 7.83 -0.20 4.25
CA PHE A 110 9.16 -0.43 3.69
C PHE A 110 9.03 -1.06 2.32
N TYR A 111 9.92 -0.72 1.40
CA TYR A 111 9.96 -1.35 0.09
C TYR A 111 11.38 -1.45 -0.44
N ALA A 112 11.58 -2.45 -1.31
CA ALA A 112 12.81 -2.62 -2.10
C ALA A 112 12.46 -3.12 -3.50
N GLU A 113 13.27 -2.76 -4.50
CA GLU A 113 13.19 -3.36 -5.81
C GLU A 113 13.95 -4.68 -5.85
N ILE A 114 13.30 -5.72 -6.36
CA ILE A 114 13.92 -7.02 -6.60
C ILE A 114 14.62 -6.98 -7.94
N LYS A 115 15.90 -7.36 -7.97
CA LYS A 115 16.77 -7.28 -9.16
C LYS A 115 16.91 -8.59 -9.92
N GLU A 116 16.07 -9.55 -9.64
CA GLU A 116 16.05 -10.86 -10.30
C GLU A 116 14.63 -11.33 -10.59
N THR A 117 14.49 -12.31 -11.48
CA THR A 117 13.19 -12.88 -11.86
C THR A 117 12.60 -13.67 -10.69
N LEU A 118 11.32 -13.47 -10.42
CA LEU A 118 10.60 -14.24 -9.42
C LEU A 118 10.24 -15.63 -9.94
N ILE A 119 10.31 -16.61 -9.03
CA ILE A 119 9.79 -17.95 -9.24
C ILE A 119 8.59 -18.19 -8.35
N GLN A 120 7.65 -19.00 -8.80
CA GLN A 120 6.48 -19.36 -8.00
C GLN A 120 6.88 -20.13 -6.75
N GLY A 121 6.25 -19.82 -5.61
CA GLY A 121 6.44 -20.53 -4.34
C GLY A 121 6.43 -19.62 -3.13
N ILE A 122 6.91 -20.12 -2.00
CA ILE A 122 6.91 -19.42 -0.72
C ILE A 122 8.21 -18.63 -0.57
N TYR A 123 8.07 -17.32 -0.45
CA TYR A 123 9.13 -16.39 -0.09
C TYR A 123 9.16 -16.18 1.41
N TRP A 124 10.34 -15.97 1.95
CA TRP A 124 10.56 -15.76 3.38
C TRP A 124 11.31 -14.45 3.61
N LEU A 125 10.68 -13.52 4.30
CA LEU A 125 11.25 -12.25 4.70
C LEU A 125 11.74 -12.34 6.15
N LYS A 126 12.97 -11.87 6.36
CA LYS A 126 13.59 -11.71 7.67
C LYS A 126 14.02 -10.26 7.84
N VAL A 127 13.56 -9.62 8.88
CA VAL A 127 13.92 -8.25 9.26
C VAL A 127 14.65 -8.28 10.59
N THR A 128 15.80 -7.64 10.66
CA THR A 128 16.57 -7.47 11.90
C THR A 128 16.59 -5.98 12.25
N THR A 129 16.25 -5.63 13.47
CA THR A 129 16.30 -4.26 13.97
C THR A 129 17.67 -3.90 14.52
N THR A 130 17.90 -2.61 14.76
CA THR A 130 19.16 -2.09 15.32
C THR A 130 19.41 -2.55 16.75
N ASP A 131 18.34 -2.85 17.50
CA ASP A 131 18.41 -3.45 18.84
C ASP A 131 18.51 -4.99 18.84
N GLY A 132 18.65 -5.59 17.63
CA GLY A 132 18.90 -7.01 17.44
C GLY A 132 17.67 -7.91 17.45
N LYS A 133 16.45 -7.36 17.47
CA LYS A 133 15.24 -8.13 17.34
C LYS A 133 15.07 -8.63 15.92
N VAL A 134 14.38 -9.77 15.78
CA VAL A 134 14.14 -10.40 14.48
C VAL A 134 12.64 -10.63 14.30
N ALA A 135 12.11 -10.20 13.15
CA ALA A 135 10.79 -10.55 12.68
C ALA A 135 10.89 -11.34 11.39
N GLU A 136 10.00 -12.31 11.23
CA GLU A 136 9.97 -13.18 10.06
C GLU A 136 8.54 -13.35 9.56
N ARG A 137 8.38 -13.40 8.22
CA ARG A 137 7.09 -13.64 7.57
C ARG A 137 7.26 -14.36 6.26
N THR A 138 6.29 -15.19 5.91
CA THR A 138 6.22 -15.84 4.62
C THR A 138 5.14 -15.22 3.74
N TYR A 139 5.34 -15.33 2.43
CA TYR A 139 4.40 -14.88 1.41
C TYR A 139 4.39 -15.86 0.23
N ALA A 140 3.20 -16.32 -0.14
CA ALA A 140 3.03 -17.17 -1.31
C ALA A 140 2.98 -16.31 -2.57
N PHE A 141 3.98 -16.43 -3.43
CA PHE A 141 3.98 -15.82 -4.74
C PHE A 141 3.48 -16.83 -5.77
N ASN A 142 2.38 -16.48 -6.45
CA ASN A 142 1.75 -17.31 -7.47
C ASN A 142 2.30 -16.99 -8.87
N GLN A 143 1.78 -17.70 -9.87
CA GLN A 143 2.09 -17.39 -11.25
C GLN A 143 1.66 -15.96 -11.58
N ARG A 144 2.50 -15.25 -12.35
CA ARG A 144 2.19 -13.92 -12.86
C ARG A 144 0.90 -13.93 -13.69
N ILE A 145 0.07 -12.91 -13.45
CA ILE A 145 -1.13 -12.62 -14.23
C ILE A 145 -0.95 -11.25 -14.87
N GLU A 146 -1.04 -11.20 -16.19
CA GLU A 146 -1.02 -9.94 -16.92
C GLU A 146 -2.35 -9.23 -16.76
N LEU A 147 -2.33 -8.10 -16.06
CA LEU A 147 -3.48 -7.22 -15.90
C LEU A 147 -3.42 -6.13 -16.99
N PRO A 148 -4.55 -5.75 -17.58
CA PRO A 148 -4.57 -4.61 -18.51
C PRO A 148 -4.25 -3.31 -17.78
N VAL A 149 -3.67 -2.35 -18.50
CA VAL A 149 -3.47 -0.99 -18.00
C VAL A 149 -4.69 -0.15 -18.36
N ILE A 150 -5.25 0.58 -17.40
CA ILE A 150 -6.34 1.54 -17.67
C ILE A 150 -5.78 2.75 -18.42
N ASP A 151 -6.43 3.08 -19.53
CA ASP A 151 -6.09 4.27 -20.30
C ASP A 151 -6.42 5.54 -19.51
N SER A 152 -5.39 6.33 -19.20
CA SER A 152 -5.56 7.62 -18.53
C SER A 152 -6.34 8.64 -19.36
N GLY A 153 -6.34 8.51 -20.69
CA GLY A 153 -7.15 9.35 -21.58
C GLY A 153 -8.66 9.12 -21.43
N SER A 154 -9.06 7.99 -20.84
CA SER A 154 -10.47 7.71 -20.53
C SER A 154 -10.94 8.30 -19.20
N ILE A 155 -10.04 8.85 -18.39
CA ILE A 155 -10.37 9.44 -17.08
C ILE A 155 -11.14 10.75 -17.27
N GLN A 156 -12.29 10.84 -16.62
CA GLN A 156 -13.12 12.03 -16.59
C GLN A 156 -13.47 12.39 -15.15
N LEU A 157 -13.55 13.69 -14.89
CA LEU A 157 -13.90 14.25 -13.57
C LEU A 157 -15.11 15.16 -13.75
N GLN A 158 -16.18 14.86 -13.06
CA GLN A 158 -17.42 15.62 -13.14
C GLN A 158 -17.88 16.03 -11.74
N PRO A 159 -17.84 17.31 -11.39
CA PRO A 159 -18.46 17.78 -10.16
C PRO A 159 -19.99 17.72 -10.30
N ASP A 160 -20.68 17.28 -9.27
CA ASP A 160 -22.13 17.36 -9.20
C ASP A 160 -22.62 18.69 -8.56
N LEU A 161 -23.91 18.92 -8.58
CA LEU A 161 -24.54 20.14 -8.03
C LEU A 161 -24.37 20.29 -6.50
N HIS A 162 -23.96 19.24 -5.81
CA HIS A 162 -23.74 19.20 -4.36
C HIS A 162 -22.27 19.36 -3.97
N GLY A 163 -21.39 19.56 -4.97
CA GLY A 163 -19.95 19.71 -4.75
C GLY A 163 -19.23 18.39 -4.53
N ASN A 164 -19.87 17.25 -4.85
CA ASN A 164 -19.19 15.94 -4.91
C ASN A 164 -18.47 15.80 -6.26
N LEU A 165 -17.52 14.90 -6.31
CA LEU A 165 -16.78 14.58 -7.54
C LEU A 165 -17.07 13.15 -7.98
N ILE A 166 -17.50 13.01 -9.23
CA ILE A 166 -17.62 11.72 -9.90
C ILE A 166 -16.38 11.56 -10.79
N TRP A 167 -15.58 10.55 -10.49
CA TRP A 167 -14.38 10.19 -11.23
C TRP A 167 -14.63 8.91 -11.98
N THR A 168 -14.63 8.96 -13.31
CA THR A 168 -14.94 7.81 -14.19
C THR A 168 -13.75 7.42 -15.06
N TRP A 169 -13.75 6.18 -15.55
CA TRP A 169 -12.81 5.64 -16.53
C TRP A 169 -13.41 4.48 -17.31
N ASN A 170 -12.86 4.18 -18.47
CA ASN A 170 -13.26 3.01 -19.25
C ASN A 170 -12.67 1.73 -18.67
N ILE A 171 -13.51 0.73 -18.47
CA ILE A 171 -13.08 -0.61 -18.03
C ILE A 171 -12.60 -1.39 -19.26
N PRO A 172 -11.34 -1.88 -19.31
CA PRO A 172 -10.88 -2.74 -20.40
C PRO A 172 -11.74 -4.00 -20.55
N MET A 173 -12.08 -4.37 -21.78
CA MET A 173 -12.92 -5.56 -22.02
C MET A 173 -12.28 -6.87 -21.52
N GLU A 174 -10.97 -6.97 -21.59
CA GLU A 174 -10.18 -8.12 -21.11
C GLU A 174 -10.40 -8.37 -19.62
N LEU A 175 -10.70 -7.31 -18.89
CA LEU A 175 -10.88 -7.35 -17.43
C LEU A 175 -12.09 -8.19 -17.02
N GLY A 176 -13.14 -8.26 -17.84
CA GLY A 176 -14.33 -9.07 -17.55
C GLY A 176 -14.00 -10.56 -17.36
N ARG A 177 -13.05 -11.10 -18.12
CA ARG A 177 -12.60 -12.49 -18.00
C ARG A 177 -11.69 -12.69 -16.78
N LEU A 178 -10.80 -11.75 -16.53
CA LEU A 178 -9.86 -11.78 -15.41
C LEU A 178 -10.55 -11.57 -14.06
N ALA A 179 -11.56 -10.71 -14.00
CA ALA A 179 -12.34 -10.44 -12.80
C ALA A 179 -13.06 -11.70 -12.27
N LEU A 180 -13.58 -12.53 -13.17
CA LEU A 180 -14.28 -13.77 -12.81
C LEU A 180 -13.32 -14.82 -12.22
N ASN A 181 -12.12 -14.95 -12.79
CA ASN A 181 -11.20 -16.05 -12.48
C ASN A 181 -10.17 -15.72 -11.40
N HIS A 182 -9.74 -14.45 -11.27
CA HIS A 182 -8.57 -14.08 -10.48
C HIS A 182 -8.86 -13.13 -9.33
N LYS A 183 -10.13 -12.90 -9.02
CA LYS A 183 -10.51 -12.02 -7.91
C LYS A 183 -9.71 -10.71 -7.95
N THR A 184 -9.77 -10.02 -9.06
CA THR A 184 -9.15 -8.70 -9.24
C THR A 184 -9.96 -7.62 -8.53
N ARG A 185 -9.30 -6.54 -8.19
CA ARG A 185 -9.92 -5.31 -7.65
C ARG A 185 -9.27 -4.08 -8.26
N ALA A 186 -9.97 -2.97 -8.23
CA ALA A 186 -9.45 -1.67 -8.60
C ALA A 186 -9.14 -0.84 -7.34
N ARG A 187 -8.19 0.06 -7.45
CA ARG A 187 -7.94 1.13 -6.49
C ARG A 187 -7.80 2.43 -7.26
N ALA A 188 -8.64 3.40 -6.96
CA ALA A 188 -8.45 4.77 -7.40
C ALA A 188 -7.64 5.51 -6.35
N SER A 189 -6.66 6.30 -6.75
CA SER A 189 -5.77 7.01 -5.83
C SER A 189 -5.39 8.39 -6.33
N ILE A 190 -5.17 9.30 -5.39
CA ILE A 190 -4.69 10.67 -5.63
C ILE A 190 -3.47 10.89 -4.75
N ASP A 191 -2.31 11.08 -5.38
CA ASP A 191 -1.14 11.63 -4.71
C ASP A 191 -1.31 13.15 -4.62
N ILE A 192 -1.09 13.72 -3.46
CA ILE A 192 -1.33 15.13 -3.17
C ILE A 192 0.00 15.82 -2.92
N PHE A 193 0.27 16.87 -3.71
CA PHE A 193 1.52 17.61 -3.63
C PHE A 193 1.29 19.06 -3.18
N LYS A 194 2.26 19.56 -2.45
CA LYS A 194 2.42 20.97 -2.12
C LYS A 194 3.91 21.31 -2.20
N ASP A 195 4.26 22.38 -2.91
CA ASP A 195 5.66 22.76 -3.13
C ASP A 195 6.50 21.57 -3.65
N GLU A 196 6.00 20.85 -4.64
CA GLU A 196 6.59 19.64 -5.26
C GLU A 196 6.82 18.44 -4.28
N LYS A 197 6.39 18.56 -3.03
CA LYS A 197 6.49 17.48 -2.03
C LYS A 197 5.17 16.76 -1.92
N ASN A 198 5.21 15.43 -1.90
CA ASN A 198 4.04 14.63 -1.56
C ASN A 198 3.69 14.88 -0.08
N VAL A 199 2.49 15.41 0.16
CA VAL A 199 2.00 15.79 1.50
C VAL A 199 0.82 14.97 1.95
N GLY A 200 0.28 14.12 1.07
CA GLY A 200 -0.85 13.27 1.40
C GLY A 200 -1.23 12.34 0.26
N TYR A 201 -2.06 11.39 0.60
CA TYR A 201 -2.54 10.36 -0.30
C TYR A 201 -4.02 10.11 -0.04
N PHE A 202 -4.80 10.02 -1.10
CA PHE A 202 -6.17 9.52 -1.03
C PHE A 202 -6.24 8.20 -1.77
N SER A 203 -6.90 7.21 -1.21
CA SER A 203 -7.16 5.98 -1.93
C SER A 203 -8.53 5.38 -1.65
N ILE A 204 -9.07 4.72 -2.64
CA ILE A 204 -10.29 3.94 -2.48
C ILE A 204 -10.19 2.61 -3.21
N THR A 205 -10.51 1.53 -2.51
CA THR A 205 -10.59 0.19 -3.08
C THR A 205 -12.03 -0.13 -3.46
N LEU A 206 -12.22 -0.67 -4.65
CA LEU A 206 -13.53 -0.94 -5.24
C LEU A 206 -13.51 -2.20 -6.11
N PRO A 207 -14.70 -2.79 -6.37
CA PRO A 207 -14.84 -3.85 -7.35
C PRO A 207 -14.42 -3.39 -8.74
N VAL A 208 -13.77 -4.26 -9.48
CA VAL A 208 -13.19 -3.92 -10.78
C VAL A 208 -14.25 -3.57 -11.86
N HIS A 209 -15.48 -4.03 -11.69
CA HIS A 209 -16.58 -3.72 -12.61
C HIS A 209 -17.16 -2.31 -12.43
N LEU A 210 -16.80 -1.62 -11.33
CA LEU A 210 -17.17 -0.22 -11.15
C LEU A 210 -16.16 0.65 -11.91
N GLY A 211 -16.60 1.25 -13.00
CA GLY A 211 -15.82 2.22 -13.77
C GLY A 211 -15.87 3.63 -13.20
N TYR A 212 -16.19 3.80 -11.92
CA TYR A 212 -16.32 5.11 -11.31
C TYR A 212 -16.05 5.10 -9.80
N VAL A 213 -15.73 6.28 -9.28
CA VAL A 213 -15.68 6.61 -7.85
C VAL A 213 -16.52 7.85 -7.62
N PHE A 214 -17.29 7.82 -6.55
CA PHE A 214 -18.01 8.98 -6.03
C PHE A 214 -17.26 9.52 -4.80
N ILE A 215 -16.73 10.73 -4.86
CA ILE A 215 -16.01 11.37 -3.75
C ILE A 215 -16.87 12.49 -3.16
N PRO A 216 -17.31 12.38 -1.89
CA PRO A 216 -18.12 13.41 -1.25
C PRO A 216 -17.39 14.75 -1.14
N GLY A 217 -18.16 15.84 -1.19
CA GLY A 217 -17.62 17.20 -1.15
C GLY A 217 -16.79 17.52 0.09
N ASP A 218 -17.14 16.96 1.25
CA ASP A 218 -16.35 17.10 2.48
C ASP A 218 -14.97 16.42 2.38
N VAL A 219 -14.89 15.28 1.69
CA VAL A 219 -13.61 14.61 1.42
C VAL A 219 -12.77 15.41 0.41
N ILE A 220 -13.40 15.95 -0.64
CA ILE A 220 -12.72 16.82 -1.62
C ILE A 220 -12.13 18.06 -0.93
N GLN A 221 -12.89 18.67 -0.01
CA GLN A 221 -12.38 19.82 0.75
C GLN A 221 -11.14 19.45 1.58
N LEU A 222 -11.13 18.29 2.22
CA LEU A 222 -9.96 17.81 2.98
C LEU A 222 -8.75 17.60 2.06
N ILE A 223 -8.96 17.06 0.85
CA ILE A 223 -7.91 16.86 -0.16
C ILE A 223 -7.38 18.22 -0.63
N ASN A 224 -8.27 19.14 -1.03
CA ASN A 224 -7.90 20.46 -1.53
C ASN A 224 -7.20 21.35 -0.48
N GLN A 225 -7.52 21.19 0.80
CA GLN A 225 -6.81 21.88 1.88
C GLN A 225 -5.38 21.38 2.08
N LYS A 226 -5.08 20.18 1.59
CA LYS A 226 -3.80 19.54 1.82
C LYS A 226 -2.73 19.93 0.79
N GLY A 227 -3.12 20.16 -0.45
CA GLY A 227 -2.20 20.47 -1.54
C GLY A 227 -2.86 21.22 -2.70
N ASP A 228 -2.07 21.50 -3.72
CA ASP A 228 -2.44 22.28 -4.90
C ASP A 228 -2.11 21.61 -6.23
N ARG A 229 -1.47 20.43 -6.18
CA ARG A 229 -1.23 19.58 -7.35
C ARG A 229 -1.59 18.14 -7.00
N PHE A 230 -2.31 17.50 -7.91
CA PHE A 230 -2.88 16.16 -7.71
C PHE A 230 -2.51 15.23 -8.86
N GLU A 231 -2.01 14.05 -8.54
CA GLU A 231 -1.78 12.98 -9.51
C GLU A 231 -2.75 11.84 -9.27
N MET A 232 -3.73 11.71 -10.15
CA MET A 232 -4.77 10.70 -10.06
C MET A 232 -4.38 9.46 -10.86
N LYS A 233 -4.53 8.30 -10.27
CA LYS A 233 -4.18 7.01 -10.86
C LYS A 233 -5.23 5.96 -10.59
N ILE A 234 -5.46 5.09 -11.57
CA ILE A 234 -6.21 3.86 -11.37
C ILE A 234 -5.22 2.71 -11.34
N GLN A 235 -5.29 1.91 -10.29
CA GLN A 235 -4.52 0.69 -10.12
C GLN A 235 -5.47 -0.50 -10.27
N LEU A 236 -5.06 -1.51 -11.01
CA LEU A 236 -5.65 -2.84 -10.94
C LEU A 236 -4.70 -3.75 -10.17
N GLU A 237 -5.25 -4.62 -9.34
CA GLU A 237 -4.44 -5.61 -8.63
C GLU A 237 -5.17 -6.94 -8.50
N THR A 238 -4.42 -8.03 -8.49
CA THR A 238 -4.92 -9.33 -8.06
C THR A 238 -5.16 -9.33 -6.55
N ARG A 239 -6.13 -10.13 -6.05
CA ARG A 239 -6.43 -10.19 -4.60
C ARG A 239 -5.30 -10.74 -3.76
N ASP A 240 -4.47 -11.60 -4.33
CA ASP A 240 -3.23 -12.09 -3.72
C ASP A 240 -2.11 -11.05 -3.75
N LYS A 241 -2.34 -9.90 -4.43
CA LYS A 241 -1.40 -8.78 -4.56
C LYS A 241 -0.11 -9.11 -5.28
N ASN A 242 -0.04 -10.21 -6.03
CA ASN A 242 1.15 -10.59 -6.80
C ASN A 242 1.39 -9.67 -8.01
N ASP A 243 0.30 -9.24 -8.63
CA ASP A 243 0.35 -8.43 -9.84
C ASP A 243 -0.42 -7.13 -9.67
N ARG A 244 0.16 -6.04 -10.16
CA ARG A 244 -0.43 -4.70 -10.19
C ARG A 244 -0.12 -3.99 -11.49
N THR A 245 -1.11 -3.26 -12.01
CA THR A 245 -0.91 -2.29 -13.09
C THR A 245 -1.38 -0.92 -12.65
N TYR A 246 -0.73 0.11 -13.14
CA TYR A 246 -1.05 1.51 -12.85
C TYR A 246 -1.30 2.26 -14.15
N SER A 247 -2.37 3.05 -14.24
CA SER A 247 -2.52 4.02 -15.33
C SER A 247 -1.37 5.04 -15.31
N LYS A 248 -1.16 5.74 -16.42
CA LYS A 248 -0.43 7.01 -16.34
C LYS A 248 -1.14 7.93 -15.35
N PRO A 249 -0.40 8.78 -14.61
CA PRO A 249 -1.02 9.80 -13.81
C PRO A 249 -1.85 10.78 -14.69
N PHE A 250 -3.06 11.07 -14.23
CA PHE A 250 -3.84 12.21 -14.70
C PHE A 250 -3.56 13.38 -13.76
N ILE A 251 -2.90 14.43 -14.26
CA ILE A 251 -2.38 15.51 -13.43
C ILE A 251 -3.36 16.68 -13.44
N ILE A 252 -3.70 17.17 -12.26
CA ILE A 252 -4.44 18.40 -12.04
C ILE A 252 -3.52 19.35 -11.28
N ASN A 253 -3.24 20.49 -11.87
CA ASN A 253 -2.65 21.64 -11.20
C ASN A 253 -3.81 22.51 -10.74
N ASP A 254 -3.73 23.08 -9.55
CA ASP A 254 -4.80 23.76 -8.84
C ASP A 254 -5.73 22.84 -8.04
N MET A 255 -6.90 23.32 -7.64
CA MET A 255 -7.85 22.58 -6.83
C MET A 255 -8.60 21.52 -7.64
N LEU A 256 -8.92 20.40 -7.02
CA LEU A 256 -9.89 19.48 -7.60
C LEU A 256 -11.21 20.22 -7.84
N PRO A 257 -11.90 19.94 -8.97
CA PRO A 257 -13.08 20.68 -9.34
C PRO A 257 -14.18 20.54 -8.26
N THR A 258 -14.70 21.67 -7.85
CA THR A 258 -15.85 21.81 -6.96
C THR A 258 -16.83 22.76 -7.61
N VAL A 259 -18.12 22.59 -7.38
CA VAL A 259 -19.08 23.61 -7.79
C VAL A 259 -18.87 24.83 -6.89
N ALA A 260 -18.64 25.99 -7.49
CA ALA A 260 -18.64 27.25 -6.76
C ALA A 260 -19.99 27.43 -6.07
N LYS A 261 -19.95 27.66 -4.76
CA LYS A 261 -21.15 27.98 -3.97
C LYS A 261 -21.68 29.34 -4.34
#